data_ec4291c31a2c151c981b98c1b4368914
#
_entry.id   ec4291c31a2c151c981b98c1b4368914
#
_cell.length_a   1.000
_cell.length_b   1.000
_cell.length_c   1.000
_cell.angle_alpha   90.00
_cell.angle_beta   90.00
_cell.angle_gamma   90.00
#
_symmetry.space_group_name_H-M   'P 1'
#
loop_
_entity.id
_entity.type
_entity.pdbx_description
1 polymer ?
#
loop_
_entity_poly.entity_id
_entity_poly.type
_entity_poly.pdbx_seq_one_letter_code
_entity_poly.pdbx_strand_id
1 'polypeptide(L)'
;MRFDIITLFPELFTPFLESGVTRRAYASGQVGVHLWNPRDHAQGNYRRVDDRPFGGGPGMVMMAEPLQRCLETARQARRDAGDPEPAPVVLFSPIGTTLRHAVVADWAQGQGAILLCGRYEGLDQRFIDSHVTHQLSLGDFVLSGGEIAAMALLDAVARLQPGVLNDEGSFQQDSFNPALDGLLDCPHYTRPEVWEGREVPAPLLSGHHAQIERWRRDQRLSITARHRPELIEQARAQGLLNAKDEGFLAKNVSGL
;
A
#
# COMPACT_ATOMS: atom_id res chain seq x y z
N MET A 1 8.94 -12.61 -5.21
CA MET A 1 8.22 -11.71 -6.14
C MET A 1 9.14 -10.60 -6.63
N ARG A 2 8.84 -9.98 -7.79
CA ARG A 2 9.70 -8.95 -8.37
C ARG A 2 8.91 -7.70 -8.77
N PHE A 3 9.39 -6.52 -8.33
CA PHE A 3 8.89 -5.23 -8.77
C PHE A 3 9.96 -4.50 -9.59
N ASP A 4 9.58 -4.05 -10.76
CA ASP A 4 10.39 -3.19 -11.63
C ASP A 4 9.80 -1.79 -11.59
N ILE A 5 10.56 -0.79 -11.17
CA ILE A 5 10.05 0.56 -10.95
C ILE A 5 10.63 1.50 -12.00
N ILE A 6 9.77 2.02 -12.85
CA ILE A 6 10.11 3.02 -13.85
C ILE A 6 9.92 4.41 -13.23
N THR A 7 11.02 5.11 -12.96
CA THR A 7 11.06 6.40 -12.27
C THR A 7 12.16 7.31 -12.79
N LEU A 8 11.94 8.62 -12.75
CA LEU A 8 12.98 9.63 -13.03
C LEU A 8 13.94 9.88 -11.86
N PHE A 9 13.61 9.33 -10.65
CA PHE A 9 14.33 9.56 -9.40
C PHE A 9 14.58 8.24 -8.65
N PRO A 10 15.39 7.33 -9.23
CA PRO A 10 15.71 6.04 -8.61
C PRO A 10 16.37 6.19 -7.23
N GLU A 11 17.11 7.28 -7.01
CA GLU A 11 17.78 7.58 -5.74
C GLU A 11 16.84 7.74 -4.55
N LEU A 12 15.56 8.01 -4.76
CA LEU A 12 14.57 8.07 -3.68
C LEU A 12 14.31 6.71 -3.03
N PHE A 13 14.54 5.63 -3.76
CA PHE A 13 14.23 4.28 -3.27
C PHE A 13 15.32 3.69 -2.39
N THR A 14 16.59 4.07 -2.55
CA THR A 14 17.70 3.48 -1.78
C THR A 14 17.47 3.56 -0.26
N PRO A 15 17.25 4.73 0.36
CA PRO A 15 17.03 4.81 1.80
C PRO A 15 15.75 4.09 2.25
N PHE A 16 14.73 4.04 1.40
CA PHE A 16 13.49 3.30 1.67
C PHE A 16 13.73 1.79 1.74
N LEU A 17 14.46 1.22 0.80
CA LEU A 17 14.74 -0.22 0.72
C LEU A 17 15.70 -0.70 1.81
N GLU A 18 16.56 0.18 2.33
CA GLU A 18 17.59 -0.14 3.31
C GLU A 18 17.17 0.14 4.76
N SER A 19 16.00 0.75 5.00
CA SER A 19 15.57 1.19 6.32
C SER A 19 14.32 0.45 6.82
N GLY A 20 14.13 0.50 8.15
CA GLY A 20 12.93 -0.06 8.78
C GLY A 20 12.87 -1.59 8.78
N VAL A 21 11.71 -2.13 9.19
CA VAL A 21 11.50 -3.58 9.30
C VAL A 21 11.35 -4.25 7.93
N THR A 22 10.75 -3.54 6.97
CA THR A 22 10.47 -4.04 5.61
C THR A 22 11.75 -4.27 4.79
N ARG A 23 12.89 -3.64 5.16
CA ARG A 23 14.19 -3.95 4.55
C ARG A 23 14.53 -5.44 4.52
N ARG A 24 13.97 -6.23 5.46
CA ARG A 24 14.20 -7.68 5.51
C ARG A 24 13.68 -8.38 4.27
N ALA A 25 12.52 -7.97 3.76
CA ALA A 25 11.95 -8.53 2.54
C ALA A 25 12.83 -8.24 1.32
N TYR A 26 13.41 -7.05 1.27
CA TYR A 26 14.27 -6.62 0.16
C TYR A 26 15.66 -7.27 0.26
N ALA A 27 16.29 -7.24 1.44
CA ALA A 27 17.61 -7.81 1.67
C ALA A 27 17.64 -9.35 1.51
N SER A 28 16.56 -10.05 1.82
CA SER A 28 16.44 -11.51 1.63
C SER A 28 16.10 -11.90 0.20
N GLY A 29 15.72 -10.95 -0.66
CA GLY A 29 15.27 -11.23 -2.02
C GLY A 29 13.83 -11.75 -2.12
N GLN A 30 13.07 -11.84 -1.01
CA GLN A 30 11.64 -12.18 -1.07
C GLN A 30 10.86 -11.19 -1.93
N VAL A 31 11.22 -9.91 -1.81
CA VAL A 31 10.71 -8.83 -2.67
C VAL A 31 11.90 -8.20 -3.39
N GLY A 32 12.13 -8.59 -4.63
CA GLY A 32 13.14 -8.00 -5.49
C GLY A 32 12.64 -6.66 -6.05
N VAL A 33 13.48 -5.62 -5.99
CA VAL A 33 13.17 -4.29 -6.54
C VAL A 33 14.25 -3.89 -7.51
N HIS A 34 13.85 -3.57 -8.74
CA HIS A 34 14.72 -3.14 -9.84
C HIS A 34 14.30 -1.76 -10.32
N LEU A 35 15.24 -0.85 -10.43
CA LEU A 35 14.99 0.56 -10.75
C LEU A 35 15.40 0.85 -12.19
N TRP A 36 14.54 1.52 -12.94
CA TRP A 36 14.72 1.86 -14.35
C TRP A 36 14.46 3.33 -14.56
N ASN A 37 15.44 4.04 -15.14
CA ASN A 37 15.28 5.46 -15.41
C ASN A 37 14.96 5.69 -16.90
N PRO A 38 13.80 6.27 -17.28
CA PRO A 38 13.46 6.57 -18.65
C PRO A 38 14.48 7.46 -19.37
N ARG A 39 15.25 8.29 -18.63
CA ARG A 39 16.33 9.13 -19.22
C ARG A 39 17.43 8.30 -19.86
N ASP A 40 17.68 7.10 -19.35
CA ASP A 40 18.73 6.23 -19.91
C ASP A 40 18.32 5.62 -21.27
N HIS A 41 17.02 5.68 -21.57
CA HIS A 41 16.42 5.18 -22.81
C HIS A 41 15.99 6.31 -23.76
N ALA A 42 16.18 7.57 -23.35
CA ALA A 42 15.86 8.73 -24.17
C ALA A 42 16.94 8.99 -25.23
N GLN A 43 16.53 9.41 -26.41
CA GLN A 43 17.44 9.74 -27.51
C GLN A 43 17.97 11.19 -27.42
N GLY A 44 19.08 11.42 -28.11
CA GLY A 44 19.72 12.74 -28.23
C GLY A 44 20.53 13.16 -27.01
N ASN A 45 21.30 14.22 -27.17
CA ASN A 45 22.26 14.69 -26.17
C ASN A 45 21.61 15.17 -24.86
N TYR A 46 20.37 15.63 -24.94
CA TYR A 46 19.62 16.18 -23.79
C TYR A 46 18.82 15.11 -23.02
N ARG A 47 18.74 13.87 -23.48
CA ARG A 47 17.99 12.76 -22.86
C ARG A 47 16.59 13.20 -22.40
N ARG A 48 15.85 13.88 -23.30
CA ARG A 48 14.52 14.41 -23.01
C ARG A 48 13.53 13.28 -22.77
N VAL A 49 12.73 13.42 -21.72
CA VAL A 49 11.68 12.46 -21.33
C VAL A 49 10.31 13.10 -21.29
N ASP A 50 10.22 14.41 -21.50
CA ASP A 50 9.00 15.22 -21.40
C ASP A 50 8.95 16.26 -22.51
N ASP A 51 7.72 16.66 -22.90
CA ASP A 51 7.47 17.75 -23.83
C ASP A 51 6.16 18.47 -23.48
N ARG A 52 5.92 19.61 -24.14
CA ARG A 52 4.71 20.40 -23.95
C ARG A 52 3.47 19.62 -24.40
N PRO A 53 2.33 19.73 -23.64
CA PRO A 53 1.10 19.08 -24.06
C PRO A 53 0.56 19.66 -25.38
N PHE A 54 0.04 18.81 -26.23
CA PHE A 54 -0.76 19.26 -27.37
C PHE A 54 -2.02 19.98 -26.85
N GLY A 55 -2.40 21.06 -27.52
CA GLY A 55 -3.49 21.93 -27.08
C GLY A 55 -3.04 23.05 -26.14
N GLY A 56 -1.76 23.05 -25.74
CA GLY A 56 -1.22 24.03 -24.79
C GLY A 56 -1.60 23.73 -23.33
N GLY A 57 -1.31 24.66 -22.45
CA GLY A 57 -1.54 24.53 -21.01
C GLY A 57 -0.24 24.60 -20.20
N PRO A 58 -0.32 24.65 -18.87
CA PRO A 58 0.84 24.62 -17.99
C PRO A 58 1.47 23.22 -17.94
N GLY A 59 2.74 23.17 -17.55
CA GLY A 59 3.46 21.92 -17.29
C GLY A 59 3.96 21.21 -18.53
N MET A 60 4.34 19.97 -18.34
CA MET A 60 4.95 19.06 -19.33
C MET A 60 4.25 17.70 -19.24
N VAL A 61 4.41 16.86 -20.26
CA VAL A 61 3.89 15.48 -20.29
C VAL A 61 5.04 14.54 -20.58
N MET A 62 5.10 13.39 -19.87
CA MET A 62 6.10 12.36 -20.13
C MET A 62 5.86 11.73 -21.50
N MET A 63 6.92 11.71 -22.32
CA MET A 63 6.89 11.22 -23.70
C MET A 63 6.73 9.70 -23.73
N ALA A 64 5.91 9.20 -24.67
CA ALA A 64 5.65 7.77 -24.83
C ALA A 64 6.90 6.96 -25.20
N GLU A 65 7.75 7.47 -26.10
CA GLU A 65 8.88 6.72 -26.65
C GLU A 65 9.97 6.35 -25.61
N PRO A 66 10.48 7.27 -24.75
CA PRO A 66 11.41 6.91 -23.68
C PRO A 66 10.78 5.91 -22.67
N LEU A 67 9.50 6.07 -22.34
CA LEU A 67 8.76 5.18 -21.46
C LEU A 67 8.64 3.77 -22.05
N GLN A 68 8.29 3.67 -23.35
CA GLN A 68 8.16 2.39 -24.04
C GLN A 68 9.49 1.64 -24.06
N ARG A 69 10.58 2.30 -24.44
CA ARG A 69 11.91 1.66 -24.47
C ARG A 69 12.35 1.19 -23.08
N CYS A 70 12.08 2.00 -22.05
CA CYS A 70 12.37 1.65 -20.67
C CYS A 70 11.55 0.42 -20.25
N LEU A 71 10.26 0.39 -20.56
CA LEU A 71 9.35 -0.72 -20.27
C LEU A 71 9.80 -2.00 -21.00
N GLU A 72 10.20 -1.92 -22.25
CA GLU A 72 10.70 -3.05 -23.03
C GLU A 72 11.98 -3.63 -22.43
N THR A 73 12.89 -2.76 -21.96
CA THR A 73 14.11 -3.18 -21.26
C THR A 73 13.80 -3.88 -19.95
N ALA A 74 12.88 -3.34 -19.15
CA ALA A 74 12.44 -3.97 -17.90
C ALA A 74 11.80 -5.35 -18.18
N ARG A 75 10.94 -5.46 -19.18
CA ARG A 75 10.33 -6.73 -19.61
C ARG A 75 11.38 -7.74 -20.08
N GLN A 76 12.38 -7.28 -20.85
CA GLN A 76 13.47 -8.17 -21.29
C GLN A 76 14.26 -8.70 -20.10
N ALA A 77 14.63 -7.85 -19.15
CA ALA A 77 15.33 -8.26 -17.95
C ALA A 77 14.53 -9.25 -17.08
N ARG A 78 13.18 -9.15 -17.06
CA ARG A 78 12.31 -10.14 -16.42
C ARG A 78 12.38 -11.49 -17.14
N ARG A 79 12.25 -11.50 -18.46
CA ARG A 79 12.37 -12.74 -19.27
C ARG A 79 13.72 -13.42 -19.08
N ASP A 80 14.81 -12.64 -19.08
CA ASP A 80 16.17 -13.16 -18.89
C ASP A 80 16.37 -13.76 -17.49
N ALA A 81 15.66 -13.25 -16.50
CA ALA A 81 15.63 -13.79 -15.14
C ALA A 81 14.67 -14.98 -14.95
N GLY A 82 13.86 -15.32 -15.96
CA GLY A 82 12.84 -16.37 -15.89
C GLY A 82 11.60 -15.99 -15.06
N ASP A 83 11.36 -14.70 -14.86
CA ASP A 83 10.16 -14.22 -14.16
C ASP A 83 8.88 -14.42 -15.01
N PRO A 84 7.72 -14.64 -14.39
CA PRO A 84 6.45 -14.78 -15.11
C PRO A 84 6.12 -13.57 -15.98
N GLU A 85 5.68 -13.82 -17.20
CA GLU A 85 5.24 -12.81 -18.17
C GLU A 85 3.86 -13.19 -18.77
N PRO A 86 3.01 -12.20 -19.14
CA PRO A 86 3.26 -10.76 -19.02
C PRO A 86 3.08 -10.26 -17.59
N ALA A 87 4.03 -9.45 -17.11
CA ALA A 87 3.90 -8.80 -15.82
C ALA A 87 2.85 -7.67 -15.88
N PRO A 88 2.02 -7.49 -14.84
CA PRO A 88 1.15 -6.33 -14.75
C PRO A 88 1.93 -5.02 -14.82
N VAL A 89 1.42 -4.04 -15.55
CA VAL A 89 1.96 -2.67 -15.61
C VAL A 89 1.01 -1.76 -14.86
N VAL A 90 1.48 -1.19 -13.77
CA VAL A 90 0.69 -0.41 -12.81
C VAL A 90 1.07 1.06 -12.88
N LEU A 91 0.12 1.92 -13.17
CA LEU A 91 0.28 3.38 -13.07
C LEU A 91 -0.38 3.89 -11.79
N PHE A 92 0.33 4.75 -11.04
CA PHE A 92 -0.29 5.48 -9.94
C PHE A 92 -0.97 6.74 -10.47
N SER A 93 -2.29 6.83 -10.28
CA SER A 93 -3.12 7.87 -10.88
C SER A 93 -4.35 8.14 -10.02
N PRO A 94 -4.85 9.41 -9.96
CA PRO A 94 -6.08 9.74 -9.24
C PRO A 94 -7.34 8.98 -9.71
N ILE A 95 -7.37 8.55 -10.98
CA ILE A 95 -8.50 7.77 -11.53
C ILE A 95 -8.42 6.27 -11.20
N GLY A 96 -7.33 5.82 -10.57
CA GLY A 96 -7.10 4.41 -10.26
C GLY A 96 -7.97 3.89 -9.11
N THR A 97 -8.00 2.57 -8.98
CA THR A 97 -8.62 1.89 -7.83
C THR A 97 -7.89 2.30 -6.55
N THR A 98 -8.65 2.73 -5.54
CA THR A 98 -8.08 3.14 -4.24
C THR A 98 -7.38 1.96 -3.57
N LEU A 99 -6.14 2.18 -3.15
CA LEU A 99 -5.33 1.20 -2.44
C LEU A 99 -5.94 0.95 -1.06
N ARG A 100 -6.48 -0.26 -0.86
CA ARG A 100 -7.06 -0.76 0.39
C ARG A 100 -6.39 -2.07 0.78
N HIS A 101 -6.53 -2.50 2.02
CA HIS A 101 -5.92 -3.73 2.51
C HIS A 101 -6.18 -4.95 1.60
N ALA A 102 -7.40 -5.14 1.13
CA ALA A 102 -7.73 -6.25 0.21
C ALA A 102 -6.90 -6.18 -1.08
N VAL A 103 -6.77 -4.99 -1.69
CA VAL A 103 -5.94 -4.79 -2.89
C VAL A 103 -4.47 -5.08 -2.60
N VAL A 104 -3.95 -4.64 -1.45
CA VAL A 104 -2.58 -4.94 -1.01
C VAL A 104 -2.38 -6.45 -0.81
N ALA A 105 -3.35 -7.13 -0.19
CA ALA A 105 -3.30 -8.58 0.03
C ALA A 105 -3.25 -9.36 -1.28
N ASP A 106 -4.00 -8.94 -2.29
CA ASP A 106 -3.96 -9.54 -3.64
C ASP A 106 -2.57 -9.36 -4.28
N TRP A 107 -2.00 -8.14 -4.20
CA TRP A 107 -0.64 -7.89 -4.69
C TRP A 107 0.42 -8.67 -3.93
N ALA A 108 0.26 -8.87 -2.62
CA ALA A 108 1.19 -9.63 -1.78
C ALA A 108 1.24 -11.13 -2.10
N GLN A 109 0.19 -11.68 -2.71
CA GLN A 109 0.12 -13.06 -3.19
C GLN A 109 0.62 -13.21 -4.62
N GLY A 110 0.79 -12.11 -5.34
CA GLY A 110 1.21 -12.07 -6.73
C GLY A 110 2.71 -12.28 -6.93
N GLN A 111 3.12 -12.26 -8.19
CA GLN A 111 4.53 -12.38 -8.59
C GLN A 111 5.24 -11.01 -8.74
N GLY A 112 4.56 -9.93 -8.38
CA GLY A 112 5.03 -8.55 -8.54
C GLY A 112 4.49 -7.88 -9.80
N ALA A 113 5.07 -6.73 -10.17
CA ALA A 113 4.58 -5.87 -11.24
C ALA A 113 5.67 -4.93 -11.77
N ILE A 114 5.40 -4.24 -12.87
CA ILE A 114 6.13 -3.08 -13.34
C ILE A 114 5.35 -1.84 -12.88
N LEU A 115 5.94 -1.01 -12.01
CA LEU A 115 5.34 0.17 -11.43
C LEU A 115 5.79 1.43 -12.17
N LEU A 116 4.85 2.21 -12.67
CA LEU A 116 5.11 3.47 -13.37
C LEU A 116 4.92 4.64 -12.42
N CYS A 117 6.01 5.36 -12.15
CA CYS A 117 6.00 6.59 -11.37
C CYS A 117 5.87 7.79 -12.32
N GLY A 118 4.63 8.20 -12.59
CA GLY A 118 4.36 9.39 -13.40
C GLY A 118 4.88 10.66 -12.72
N ARG A 119 5.30 11.62 -13.56
CA ARG A 119 5.72 12.97 -13.17
C ARG A 119 5.08 14.00 -14.07
N TYR A 120 5.28 15.27 -13.74
CA TYR A 120 4.70 16.40 -14.47
C TYR A 120 3.16 16.35 -14.47
N GLU A 121 2.51 16.63 -15.63
CA GLU A 121 1.06 16.53 -15.79
C GLU A 121 0.58 15.09 -16.07
N GLY A 122 1.50 14.15 -16.20
CA GLY A 122 1.23 12.74 -16.44
C GLY A 122 2.02 12.18 -17.63
N LEU A 123 1.58 11.01 -18.08
CA LEU A 123 2.17 10.28 -19.20
C LEU A 123 1.33 10.51 -20.46
N ASP A 124 1.95 10.40 -21.63
CA ASP A 124 1.22 10.40 -22.90
C ASP A 124 0.11 9.33 -22.88
N GLN A 125 -1.13 9.76 -23.14
CA GLN A 125 -2.31 8.88 -23.03
C GLN A 125 -2.20 7.64 -23.93
N ARG A 126 -1.58 7.76 -25.10
CA ARG A 126 -1.39 6.63 -26.02
C ARG A 126 -0.51 5.54 -25.43
N PHE A 127 0.48 5.93 -24.60
CA PHE A 127 1.29 4.96 -23.84
C PHE A 127 0.45 4.28 -22.76
N ILE A 128 -0.37 5.03 -22.03
CA ILE A 128 -1.27 4.49 -20.99
C ILE A 128 -2.21 3.46 -21.63
N ASP A 129 -2.90 3.84 -22.70
CA ASP A 129 -3.90 2.99 -23.38
C ASP A 129 -3.30 1.69 -23.94
N SER A 130 -2.01 1.73 -24.34
CA SER A 130 -1.35 0.58 -24.97
C SER A 130 -0.66 -0.37 -23.97
N HIS A 131 -0.24 0.12 -22.80
CA HIS A 131 0.69 -0.62 -21.95
C HIS A 131 0.24 -0.77 -20.51
N VAL A 132 -0.57 0.13 -19.96
CA VAL A 132 -1.00 0.10 -18.56
C VAL A 132 -2.14 -0.90 -18.40
N THR A 133 -1.97 -1.84 -17.48
CA THR A 133 -2.98 -2.87 -17.19
C THR A 133 -3.81 -2.52 -15.96
N HIS A 134 -3.25 -1.78 -15.02
CA HIS A 134 -3.89 -1.38 -13.76
C HIS A 134 -3.56 0.06 -13.43
N GLN A 135 -4.52 0.76 -12.82
CA GLN A 135 -4.29 2.06 -12.24
C GLN A 135 -4.66 2.02 -10.76
N LEU A 136 -3.78 2.52 -9.89
CA LEU A 136 -3.96 2.57 -8.44
C LEU A 136 -3.91 4.01 -7.93
N SER A 137 -4.74 4.33 -6.94
CA SER A 137 -4.77 5.61 -6.24
C SER A 137 -4.50 5.43 -4.75
N LEU A 138 -3.76 6.35 -4.12
CA LEU A 138 -3.64 6.40 -2.66
C LEU A 138 -4.84 7.08 -1.99
N GLY A 139 -5.62 7.86 -2.72
CA GLY A 139 -6.75 8.63 -2.21
C GLY A 139 -6.97 9.91 -3.00
N ASP A 140 -7.90 10.75 -2.54
CA ASP A 140 -8.36 11.95 -3.22
C ASP A 140 -7.43 13.15 -2.93
N PHE A 141 -6.17 13.03 -3.32
CA PHE A 141 -5.17 14.09 -3.27
C PHE A 141 -4.11 13.87 -4.36
N VAL A 142 -3.38 14.93 -4.71
CA VAL A 142 -2.36 14.90 -5.75
C VAL A 142 -0.98 14.93 -5.14
N LEU A 143 -0.08 14.06 -5.65
CA LEU A 143 1.33 14.02 -5.34
C LEU A 143 2.15 14.56 -6.53
N SER A 144 3.37 15.00 -6.26
CA SER A 144 4.29 15.48 -7.31
C SER A 144 4.82 14.37 -8.23
N GLY A 145 4.52 13.10 -7.90
CA GLY A 145 4.91 11.92 -8.68
C GLY A 145 4.48 10.62 -8.04
N GLY A 146 4.63 9.52 -8.77
CA GLY A 146 4.18 8.19 -8.36
C GLY A 146 5.10 7.47 -7.37
N GLU A 147 6.28 8.00 -7.05
CA GLU A 147 7.30 7.30 -6.24
C GLU A 147 6.81 7.02 -4.82
N ILE A 148 6.15 7.98 -4.17
CA ILE A 148 5.60 7.80 -2.82
C ILE A 148 4.50 6.72 -2.85
N ALA A 149 3.67 6.70 -3.89
CA ALA A 149 2.64 5.70 -4.05
C ALA A 149 3.25 4.30 -4.28
N ALA A 150 4.32 4.20 -5.06
CA ALA A 150 5.07 2.97 -5.25
C ALA A 150 5.67 2.46 -3.94
N MET A 151 6.28 3.36 -3.14
CA MET A 151 6.82 3.01 -1.83
C MET A 151 5.73 2.55 -0.87
N ALA A 152 4.55 3.20 -0.85
CA ALA A 152 3.42 2.80 -0.02
C ALA A 152 2.93 1.38 -0.36
N LEU A 153 2.80 1.05 -1.66
CA LEU A 153 2.45 -0.29 -2.10
C LEU A 153 3.53 -1.31 -1.71
N LEU A 154 4.80 -1.00 -1.95
CA LEU A 154 5.93 -1.88 -1.63
C LEU A 154 6.02 -2.16 -0.14
N ASP A 155 5.90 -1.15 0.73
CA ASP A 155 5.92 -1.34 2.18
C ASP A 155 4.77 -2.22 2.65
N ALA A 156 3.54 -1.90 2.19
CA ALA A 156 2.35 -2.64 2.55
C ALA A 156 2.41 -4.11 2.09
N VAL A 157 2.93 -4.39 0.88
CA VAL A 157 3.15 -5.75 0.37
C VAL A 157 4.26 -6.48 1.13
N ALA A 158 5.39 -5.80 1.40
CA ALA A 158 6.52 -6.37 2.11
C ALA A 158 6.15 -6.81 3.54
N ARG A 159 5.33 -6.02 4.24
CA ARG A 159 4.82 -6.36 5.59
C ARG A 159 4.03 -7.66 5.63
N LEU A 160 3.37 -8.02 4.53
CA LEU A 160 2.57 -9.24 4.42
C LEU A 160 3.39 -10.47 4.01
N GLN A 161 4.69 -10.31 3.72
CA GLN A 161 5.53 -11.45 3.38
C GLN A 161 5.92 -12.25 4.64
N PRO A 162 5.93 -13.60 4.56
CA PRO A 162 6.29 -14.46 5.70
C PRO A 162 7.68 -14.10 6.26
N GLY A 163 7.80 -14.01 7.59
CA GLY A 163 9.07 -13.80 8.29
C GLY A 163 9.64 -12.37 8.21
N VAL A 164 8.99 -11.41 7.54
CA VAL A 164 9.42 -10.01 7.48
C VAL A 164 9.16 -9.32 8.81
N LEU A 165 7.98 -9.49 9.38
CA LEU A 165 7.69 -9.08 10.76
C LEU A 165 8.16 -10.14 11.76
N ASN A 166 8.55 -9.72 12.96
CA ASN A 166 9.09 -10.63 13.99
C ASN A 166 8.07 -11.67 14.48
N ASP A 167 6.79 -11.33 14.44
CA ASP A 167 5.67 -12.18 14.84
C ASP A 167 4.69 -12.24 13.65
N GLU A 168 4.44 -13.46 13.17
CA GLU A 168 3.48 -13.68 12.08
C GLU A 168 2.06 -13.25 12.44
N GLY A 169 1.72 -13.22 13.74
CA GLY A 169 0.47 -12.67 14.24
C GLY A 169 0.37 -11.14 14.12
N SER A 170 1.50 -10.42 13.95
CA SER A 170 1.50 -8.94 13.97
C SER A 170 0.66 -8.35 12.87
N PHE A 171 0.78 -8.82 11.62
CA PHE A 171 -0.01 -8.27 10.51
C PHE A 171 -1.47 -8.74 10.54
N GLN A 172 -1.77 -9.89 11.19
CA GLN A 172 -3.14 -10.37 11.35
C GLN A 172 -3.96 -9.50 12.32
N GLN A 173 -3.27 -8.79 13.21
CA GLN A 173 -3.90 -7.87 14.17
C GLN A 173 -3.88 -6.40 13.69
N ASP A 174 -3.46 -6.14 12.45
CA ASP A 174 -3.52 -4.80 11.87
C ASP A 174 -4.98 -4.42 11.51
N SER A 175 -5.28 -3.14 11.56
CA SER A 175 -6.55 -2.58 11.07
C SER A 175 -6.84 -3.03 9.63
N PHE A 176 -8.10 -3.23 9.31
CA PHE A 176 -8.61 -3.69 8.01
C PHE A 176 -8.32 -5.16 7.67
N ASN A 177 -7.57 -5.88 8.49
CA ASN A 177 -7.28 -7.29 8.25
C ASN A 177 -8.55 -8.15 8.44
N PRO A 178 -8.80 -9.16 7.58
CA PRO A 178 -9.92 -10.09 7.76
C PRO A 178 -9.95 -10.80 9.11
N ALA A 179 -8.78 -11.05 9.74
CA ALA A 179 -8.70 -11.63 11.09
C ALA A 179 -9.28 -10.72 12.18
N LEU A 180 -9.43 -9.43 11.90
CA LEU A 180 -10.16 -8.46 12.74
C LEU A 180 -11.54 -8.09 12.16
N ASP A 181 -12.10 -8.92 11.29
CA ASP A 181 -13.37 -8.66 10.59
C ASP A 181 -13.36 -7.35 9.77
N GLY A 182 -12.18 -6.91 9.32
CA GLY A 182 -11.99 -5.65 8.60
C GLY A 182 -12.12 -4.39 9.46
N LEU A 183 -12.22 -4.52 10.77
CA LEU A 183 -12.34 -3.39 11.71
C LEU A 183 -11.01 -2.68 11.93
N LEU A 184 -11.07 -1.50 12.54
CA LEU A 184 -9.87 -0.84 13.08
C LEU A 184 -9.37 -1.61 14.31
N ASP A 185 -8.05 -1.59 14.51
CA ASP A 185 -7.45 -2.21 15.69
C ASP A 185 -7.73 -1.41 16.98
N CYS A 186 -7.51 -2.04 18.13
CA CYS A 186 -7.74 -1.48 19.45
C CYS A 186 -6.56 -0.59 19.90
N PRO A 187 -6.74 0.29 20.90
CA PRO A 187 -5.66 1.04 21.49
C PRO A 187 -4.64 0.13 22.17
N HIS A 188 -3.36 0.47 22.05
CA HIS A 188 -2.26 -0.20 22.70
C HIS A 188 -1.71 0.63 23.86
N TYR A 189 -1.31 -0.06 24.93
CA TYR A 189 -0.73 0.53 26.11
C TYR A 189 0.60 -0.13 26.42
N THR A 190 1.56 0.67 26.91
CA THR A 190 2.89 0.20 27.31
C THR A 190 3.32 0.82 28.64
N ARG A 191 4.49 0.47 29.13
CA ARG A 191 5.05 1.02 30.37
C ARG A 191 5.37 2.52 30.25
N PRO A 192 5.22 3.29 31.35
CA PRO A 192 4.82 2.86 32.69
C PRO A 192 3.30 2.58 32.79
N GLU A 193 2.85 1.87 33.85
CA GLU A 193 1.44 1.54 34.10
C GLU A 193 0.59 2.80 34.35
N VAL A 194 1.17 3.81 34.96
CA VAL A 194 0.56 5.14 35.16
C VAL A 194 1.42 6.19 34.47
N TRP A 195 0.85 6.93 33.53
CA TRP A 195 1.49 8.03 32.84
C TRP A 195 0.64 9.30 32.92
N GLU A 196 1.18 10.36 33.54
CA GLU A 196 0.47 11.64 33.78
C GLU A 196 -0.90 11.47 34.45
N GLY A 197 -0.98 10.58 35.45
CA GLY A 197 -2.21 10.29 36.18
C GLY A 197 -3.23 9.43 35.42
N ARG A 198 -2.89 8.93 34.23
CA ARG A 198 -3.72 8.03 33.44
C ARG A 198 -3.23 6.60 33.57
N GLU A 199 -4.10 5.71 33.99
CA GLU A 199 -3.79 4.30 34.22
C GLU A 199 -4.02 3.46 32.94
N VAL A 200 -3.26 2.37 32.81
CA VAL A 200 -3.58 1.31 31.85
C VAL A 200 -4.92 0.68 32.23
N PRO A 201 -5.83 0.42 31.27
CA PRO A 201 -7.13 -0.20 31.59
C PRO A 201 -6.99 -1.51 32.35
N ALA A 202 -7.72 -1.63 33.46
CA ALA A 202 -7.64 -2.77 34.38
C ALA A 202 -7.78 -4.16 33.70
N PRO A 203 -8.63 -4.37 32.67
CA PRO A 203 -8.69 -5.65 31.98
C PRO A 203 -7.35 -6.10 31.37
N LEU A 204 -6.50 -5.15 30.91
CA LEU A 204 -5.19 -5.44 30.34
C LEU A 204 -4.15 -5.90 31.38
N LEU A 205 -4.37 -5.57 32.66
CA LEU A 205 -3.51 -5.94 33.79
C LEU A 205 -3.95 -7.25 34.47
N SER A 206 -5.14 -7.76 34.12
CA SER A 206 -5.75 -8.90 34.80
C SER A 206 -5.07 -10.25 34.57
N GLY A 207 -4.28 -10.40 33.51
CA GLY A 207 -3.77 -11.69 33.04
C GLY A 207 -4.84 -12.65 32.49
N HIS A 208 -6.10 -12.24 32.46
CA HIS A 208 -7.22 -13.06 32.04
C HIS A 208 -7.46 -12.94 30.54
N HIS A 209 -6.90 -13.85 29.74
CA HIS A 209 -6.93 -13.80 28.27
C HIS A 209 -8.32 -13.52 27.69
N ALA A 210 -9.37 -14.21 28.17
CA ALA A 210 -10.72 -14.01 27.67
C ALA A 210 -11.27 -12.59 27.95
N GLN A 211 -10.92 -11.99 29.09
CA GLN A 211 -11.31 -10.61 29.43
C GLN A 211 -10.54 -9.61 28.58
N ILE A 212 -9.24 -9.86 28.36
CA ILE A 212 -8.38 -9.03 27.51
C ILE A 212 -8.91 -9.04 26.07
N GLU A 213 -9.21 -10.22 25.51
CA GLU A 213 -9.73 -10.32 24.14
C GLU A 213 -11.12 -9.67 24.02
N ARG A 214 -12.00 -9.83 25.02
CA ARG A 214 -13.30 -9.14 25.00
C ARG A 214 -13.13 -7.62 25.06
N TRP A 215 -12.25 -7.11 25.91
CA TRP A 215 -11.94 -5.69 25.98
C TRP A 215 -11.40 -5.16 24.67
N ARG A 216 -10.43 -5.86 24.07
CA ARG A 216 -9.88 -5.50 22.74
C ARG A 216 -10.98 -5.43 21.68
N ARG A 217 -11.85 -6.45 21.65
CA ARG A 217 -12.98 -6.48 20.71
C ARG A 217 -13.91 -5.29 20.91
N ASP A 218 -14.25 -4.97 22.15
CA ASP A 218 -15.10 -3.82 22.48
C ASP A 218 -14.46 -2.50 22.05
N GLN A 219 -13.15 -2.34 22.22
CA GLN A 219 -12.44 -1.15 21.77
C GLN A 219 -12.40 -1.05 20.23
N ARG A 220 -12.16 -2.17 19.53
CA ARG A 220 -12.23 -2.21 18.06
C ARG A 220 -13.59 -1.75 17.55
N LEU A 221 -14.65 -2.29 18.11
CA LEU A 221 -16.02 -1.91 17.78
C LEU A 221 -16.29 -0.41 18.03
N SER A 222 -15.91 0.07 19.22
CA SER A 222 -16.12 1.47 19.61
C SER A 222 -15.36 2.45 18.70
N ILE A 223 -14.08 2.19 18.44
CA ILE A 223 -13.23 3.06 17.58
C ILE A 223 -13.74 3.01 16.14
N THR A 224 -14.03 1.81 15.64
CA THR A 224 -14.51 1.66 14.25
C THR A 224 -15.85 2.36 14.08
N ALA A 225 -16.79 2.16 14.97
CA ALA A 225 -18.11 2.80 14.88
C ALA A 225 -18.03 4.34 14.92
N ARG A 226 -17.06 4.89 15.68
CA ARG A 226 -16.87 6.34 15.81
C ARG A 226 -16.18 6.96 14.61
N HIS A 227 -15.16 6.31 14.05
CA HIS A 227 -14.29 6.90 13.05
C HIS A 227 -14.51 6.37 11.63
N ARG A 228 -15.01 5.15 11.50
CA ARG A 228 -15.23 4.45 10.24
C ARG A 228 -16.53 3.61 10.32
N PRO A 229 -17.70 4.27 10.53
CA PRO A 229 -18.97 3.57 10.70
C PRO A 229 -19.34 2.64 9.54
N GLU A 230 -18.90 2.98 8.32
CA GLU A 230 -19.11 2.14 7.14
C GLU A 230 -18.46 0.75 7.24
N LEU A 231 -17.38 0.60 8.03
CA LEU A 231 -16.76 -0.71 8.27
C LEU A 231 -17.61 -1.58 9.22
N ILE A 232 -18.31 -0.97 10.16
CA ILE A 232 -19.30 -1.67 11.00
C ILE A 232 -20.45 -2.20 10.14
N GLU A 233 -20.97 -1.36 9.23
CA GLU A 233 -22.04 -1.78 8.32
C GLU A 233 -21.59 -2.92 7.39
N GLN A 234 -20.36 -2.83 6.89
CA GLN A 234 -19.76 -3.91 6.07
C GLN A 234 -19.62 -5.22 6.86
N ALA A 235 -19.07 -5.17 8.09
CA ALA A 235 -18.94 -6.34 8.95
C ALA A 235 -20.30 -6.93 9.30
N ARG A 236 -21.32 -6.10 9.56
CA ARG A 236 -22.71 -6.51 9.82
C ARG A 236 -23.32 -7.20 8.60
N ALA A 237 -23.18 -6.62 7.40
CA ALA A 237 -23.70 -7.20 6.17
C ALA A 237 -23.06 -8.56 5.84
N GLN A 238 -21.83 -8.78 6.27
CA GLN A 238 -21.10 -10.04 6.09
C GLN A 238 -21.36 -11.05 7.22
N GLY A 239 -22.16 -10.71 8.23
CA GLY A 239 -22.47 -11.59 9.36
C GLY A 239 -21.30 -11.82 10.34
N LEU A 240 -20.31 -10.90 10.37
CA LEU A 240 -19.12 -11.00 11.21
C LEU A 240 -19.32 -10.49 12.64
N LEU A 241 -20.42 -9.76 12.89
CA LEU A 241 -20.77 -9.26 14.23
C LEU A 241 -21.70 -10.25 14.93
N ASN A 242 -21.32 -10.69 16.13
CA ASN A 242 -22.15 -11.58 16.94
C ASN A 242 -23.10 -10.78 17.85
N ALA A 243 -24.03 -11.48 18.54
CA ALA A 243 -25.04 -10.86 19.42
C ALA A 243 -24.42 -10.01 20.56
N LYS A 244 -23.23 -10.39 21.08
CA LYS A 244 -22.53 -9.61 22.11
C LYS A 244 -21.96 -8.31 21.54
N ASP A 245 -21.48 -8.34 20.28
CA ASP A 245 -20.96 -7.17 19.57
C ASP A 245 -22.09 -6.17 19.29
N GLU A 246 -23.22 -6.64 18.78
CA GLU A 246 -24.40 -5.80 18.55
C GLU A 246 -24.94 -5.22 19.84
N GLY A 247 -25.00 -6.03 20.93
CA GLY A 247 -25.40 -5.55 22.26
C GLY A 247 -24.43 -4.48 22.83
N PHE A 248 -23.13 -4.59 22.54
CA PHE A 248 -22.15 -3.57 22.92
C PHE A 248 -22.33 -2.28 22.12
N LEU A 249 -22.47 -2.39 20.80
CA LEU A 249 -22.69 -1.24 19.91
C LEU A 249 -23.97 -0.48 20.28
N ALA A 250 -25.09 -1.19 20.52
CA ALA A 250 -26.36 -0.59 20.93
C ALA A 250 -26.27 0.21 22.23
N LYS A 251 -25.42 -0.22 23.17
CA LYS A 251 -25.29 0.44 24.48
C LYS A 251 -24.30 1.60 24.50
N ASN A 252 -23.24 1.52 23.70
CA ASN A 252 -22.08 2.41 23.84
C ASN A 252 -21.89 3.36 22.66
N VAL A 253 -22.60 3.13 21.54
CA VAL A 253 -22.45 3.90 20.31
C VAL A 253 -23.76 4.53 19.83
N SER A 254 -24.90 4.21 20.48
CA SER A 254 -26.21 4.78 20.20
C SER A 254 -26.24 6.26 20.62
N GLY A 255 -25.78 7.16 19.74
CA GLY A 255 -25.74 8.61 20.00
C GLY A 255 -24.75 9.39 19.14
N LEU A 256 -24.19 8.78 18.10
CA LEU A 256 -23.36 9.46 17.10
C LEU A 256 -24.11 9.61 15.79
#